data_ceba3cc7d8af814e2f11a977df63eba7
#
_entry.id   ceba3cc7d8af814e2f11a977df63eba7
#
_cell.length_a   1.000
_cell.length_b   1.000
_cell.length_c   1.000
_cell.angle_alpha   90.00
_cell.angle_beta   90.00
_cell.angle_gamma   90.00
#
_symmetry.space_group_name_H-M   'P 1'
#
loop_
_entity.id
_entity.type
_entity.pdbx_description
1 polymer ?
#
loop_
_entity_poly.entity_id
_entity_poly.type
_entity_poly.pdbx_seq_one_letter_code
_entity_poly.pdbx_strand_id
1 'polypeptide(L)'
;MSRPKSKEMDLTVGNPFWSLLKFAIPVILGNLFQLFYTLADSVIVGKTLGADSLAAVGATSIIIYFVFCFINGFTGGFGICLGQRCGAKDEKGMRKSVAVSTLLSIIFTIVLTLICCLLAHQILRWMQIPEDISGEAYDYMFVVLLGTGATVFYNMISNMLRALGDSKTPLYFLVFSSVLNIFLRSEEHTSEL
;
A
#
# COMPACT_ATOMS: atom_id res chain seq x y z
N MET A 1 -5.56 -16.05 -34.29
CA MET A 1 -5.47 -14.80 -33.50
C MET A 1 -4.26 -14.92 -32.59
N SER A 2 -3.13 -14.29 -32.95
CA SER A 2 -1.89 -14.32 -32.16
C SER A 2 -2.12 -13.54 -30.84
N ARG A 3 -2.03 -14.25 -29.71
CA ARG A 3 -2.02 -13.58 -28.39
C ARG A 3 -0.89 -12.53 -28.40
N PRO A 4 -1.13 -11.28 -27.94
CA PRO A 4 -0.05 -10.34 -27.75
C PRO A 4 0.93 -10.98 -26.76
N LYS A 5 2.24 -10.95 -27.07
CA LYS A 5 3.29 -11.40 -26.14
C LYS A 5 3.13 -10.60 -24.86
N SER A 6 2.65 -11.25 -23.81
CA SER A 6 2.54 -10.62 -22.50
C SER A 6 3.94 -10.17 -22.08
N LYS A 7 4.06 -8.96 -21.54
CA LYS A 7 5.29 -8.44 -20.90
C LYS A 7 5.64 -9.18 -19.60
N GLU A 8 4.88 -10.21 -19.30
CA GLU A 8 5.00 -11.03 -18.11
C GLU A 8 6.26 -11.91 -18.22
N MET A 9 7.05 -11.91 -17.17
CA MET A 9 8.25 -12.76 -17.10
C MET A 9 7.80 -14.18 -16.73
N ASP A 10 8.03 -15.13 -17.60
CA ASP A 10 7.82 -16.55 -17.28
C ASP A 10 8.91 -17.01 -16.31
N LEU A 11 8.57 -17.07 -15.01
CA LEU A 11 9.47 -17.47 -13.95
C LEU A 11 9.68 -18.98 -13.86
N THR A 12 8.97 -19.76 -14.69
CA THR A 12 9.06 -21.23 -14.71
C THR A 12 10.16 -21.74 -15.64
N VAL A 13 10.72 -20.86 -16.48
CA VAL A 13 11.71 -21.23 -17.51
C VAL A 13 13.04 -20.51 -17.26
N GLY A 14 14.15 -21.24 -17.35
CA GLY A 14 15.50 -20.69 -17.26
C GLY A 14 16.18 -20.90 -15.89
N ASN A 15 17.27 -20.17 -15.65
CA ASN A 15 17.98 -20.23 -14.39
C ASN A 15 17.21 -19.47 -13.30
N PRO A 16 16.74 -20.13 -12.22
CA PRO A 16 15.90 -19.52 -11.18
C PRO A 16 16.56 -18.30 -10.53
N PHE A 17 17.88 -18.32 -10.31
CA PHE A 17 18.59 -17.22 -9.67
C PHE A 17 18.49 -15.92 -10.47
N TRP A 18 18.76 -15.95 -11.76
CA TRP A 18 18.70 -14.76 -12.60
C TRP A 18 17.25 -14.27 -12.83
N SER A 19 16.31 -15.19 -12.90
CA SER A 19 14.88 -14.85 -13.03
C SER A 19 14.39 -14.15 -11.78
N LEU A 20 14.73 -14.67 -10.59
CA LEU A 20 14.38 -14.04 -9.30
C LEU A 20 15.06 -12.68 -9.14
N LEU A 21 16.35 -12.55 -9.51
CA LEU A 21 17.07 -11.28 -9.41
C LEU A 21 16.44 -10.19 -10.30
N LYS A 22 16.13 -10.51 -11.55
CA LYS A 22 15.46 -9.58 -12.48
C LYS A 22 14.07 -9.17 -11.99
N PHE A 23 13.35 -10.08 -11.34
CA PHE A 23 12.05 -9.80 -10.74
C PHE A 23 12.17 -8.95 -9.48
N ALA A 24 13.18 -9.21 -8.64
CA ALA A 24 13.39 -8.52 -7.37
C ALA A 24 13.80 -7.05 -7.53
N ILE A 25 14.59 -6.71 -8.56
CA ILE A 25 15.08 -5.33 -8.77
C ILE A 25 13.94 -4.31 -8.83
N PRO A 26 12.89 -4.46 -9.67
CA PRO A 26 11.78 -3.51 -9.70
C PRO A 26 11.02 -3.43 -8.36
N VAL A 27 10.90 -4.54 -7.64
CA VAL A 27 10.24 -4.56 -6.33
C VAL A 27 11.05 -3.79 -5.29
N ILE A 28 12.38 -4.01 -5.25
CA ILE A 28 13.30 -3.28 -4.36
C ILE A 28 13.28 -1.79 -4.67
N LEU A 29 13.36 -1.41 -5.94
CA LEU A 29 13.27 -0.01 -6.35
C LEU A 29 11.94 0.62 -5.95
N GLY A 30 10.82 -0.09 -6.09
CA GLY A 30 9.52 0.38 -5.63
C GLY A 30 9.48 0.64 -4.12
N ASN A 31 10.02 -0.28 -3.32
CA ASN A 31 10.08 -0.12 -1.86
C ASN A 31 11.00 1.04 -1.45
N LEU A 32 12.13 1.22 -2.13
CA LEU A 32 13.03 2.36 -1.90
C LEU A 32 12.34 3.68 -2.25
N PHE A 33 11.64 3.75 -3.38
CA PHE A 33 10.87 4.93 -3.78
C PHE A 33 9.81 5.28 -2.74
N GLN A 34 9.10 4.28 -2.23
CA GLN A 34 8.09 4.48 -1.19
C GLN A 34 8.72 4.98 0.12
N LEU A 35 9.90 4.47 0.49
CA LEU A 35 10.64 4.94 1.66
C LEU A 35 11.03 6.41 1.52
N PHE A 36 11.62 6.80 0.38
CA PHE A 36 11.98 8.20 0.10
C PHE A 36 10.77 9.12 0.11
N TYR A 37 9.65 8.68 -0.47
CA TYR A 37 8.39 9.41 -0.43
C TYR A 37 7.93 9.66 1.01
N THR A 38 7.91 8.64 1.86
CA THR A 38 7.51 8.75 3.26
C THR A 38 8.43 9.69 4.06
N LEU A 39 9.76 9.63 3.79
CA LEU A 39 10.71 10.54 4.41
C LEU A 39 10.48 12.00 3.98
N ALA A 40 10.28 12.24 2.68
CA ALA A 40 9.98 13.57 2.16
C ALA A 40 8.69 14.13 2.76
N ASP A 41 7.66 13.31 2.87
CA ASP A 41 6.38 13.66 3.49
C ASP A 41 6.56 14.10 4.95
N SER A 42 7.29 13.32 5.74
CA SER A 42 7.59 13.64 7.15
C SER A 42 8.37 14.96 7.29
N VAL A 43 9.34 15.23 6.39
CA VAL A 43 10.10 16.48 6.39
C VAL A 43 9.21 17.68 6.05
N ILE A 44 8.29 17.52 5.11
CA ILE A 44 7.35 18.58 4.71
C ILE A 44 6.42 18.88 5.88
N VAL A 45 5.76 17.87 6.46
CA VAL A 45 4.88 18.03 7.62
C VAL A 45 5.59 18.75 8.77
N GLY A 46 6.81 18.33 9.12
CA GLY A 46 7.57 18.97 10.21
C GLY A 46 7.95 20.42 9.94
N LYS A 47 8.14 20.82 8.67
CA LYS A 47 8.49 22.19 8.30
C LYS A 47 7.28 23.12 8.15
N THR A 48 6.14 22.58 7.72
CA THR A 48 4.95 23.39 7.39
C THR A 48 3.97 23.49 8.54
N LEU A 49 3.70 22.37 9.23
CA LEU A 49 2.67 22.27 10.26
C LEU A 49 3.21 22.37 11.69
N GLY A 50 4.54 22.35 11.86
CA GLY A 50 5.20 22.54 13.15
C GLY A 50 5.44 21.24 13.92
N ALA A 51 5.95 21.42 15.16
CA ALA A 51 6.42 20.31 16.00
C ALA A 51 5.26 19.45 16.54
N ASP A 52 4.12 20.07 16.87
CA ASP A 52 2.98 19.38 17.47
C ASP A 52 2.31 18.43 16.46
N SER A 53 2.09 18.88 15.23
CA SER A 53 1.57 18.05 14.15
C SER A 53 2.54 16.91 13.80
N LEU A 54 3.86 17.15 13.82
CA LEU A 54 4.85 16.10 13.62
C LEU A 54 4.83 15.06 14.76
N ALA A 55 4.62 15.52 16.00
CA ALA A 55 4.47 14.65 17.17
C ALA A 55 3.19 13.80 17.06
N ALA A 56 2.08 14.39 16.62
CA ALA A 56 0.81 13.68 16.39
C ALA A 56 0.95 12.59 15.33
N VAL A 57 1.57 12.90 14.18
CA VAL A 57 1.88 11.94 13.12
C VAL A 57 2.82 10.84 13.62
N GLY A 58 3.86 11.21 14.36
CA GLY A 58 4.80 10.25 14.95
C GLY A 58 4.13 9.29 15.93
N ALA A 59 3.28 9.82 16.80
CA ALA A 59 2.57 9.02 17.80
C ALA A 59 1.61 8.00 17.16
N THR A 60 0.90 8.40 16.10
CA THR A 60 -0.06 7.53 15.41
C THR A 60 0.58 6.56 14.42
N SER A 61 1.83 6.84 13.98
CA SER A 61 2.52 6.05 12.95
C SER A 61 2.69 4.58 13.30
N ILE A 62 2.85 4.23 14.57
CA ILE A 62 2.98 2.84 15.02
C ILE A 62 1.70 2.06 14.74
N ILE A 63 0.54 2.65 15.02
CA ILE A 63 -0.77 2.01 14.78
C ILE A 63 -1.01 1.87 13.28
N ILE A 64 -0.77 2.94 12.53
CA ILE A 64 -0.94 2.96 11.08
C ILE A 64 -0.02 1.90 10.45
N TYR A 65 1.22 1.79 10.91
CA TYR A 65 2.15 0.76 10.47
C TYR A 65 1.63 -0.66 10.77
N PHE A 66 1.08 -0.88 11.98
CA PHE A 66 0.47 -2.16 12.35
C PHE A 66 -0.70 -2.51 11.41
N VAL A 67 -1.60 -1.57 11.15
CA VAL A 67 -2.72 -1.75 10.21
C VAL A 67 -2.21 -2.09 8.81
N PHE A 68 -1.17 -1.38 8.33
CA PHE A 68 -0.57 -1.64 7.01
C PHE A 68 0.12 -3.00 6.94
N CYS A 69 0.80 -3.45 8.01
CA CYS A 69 1.36 -4.80 8.07
C CYS A 69 0.25 -5.86 7.93
N PHE A 70 -0.89 -5.64 8.58
CA PHE A 70 -2.03 -6.54 8.50
C PHE A 70 -2.62 -6.59 7.08
N ILE A 71 -2.78 -5.43 6.44
CA ILE A 71 -3.21 -5.31 5.03
C ILE A 71 -2.24 -6.05 4.10
N ASN A 72 -0.94 -5.82 4.26
CA ASN A 72 0.08 -6.46 3.42
C ASN A 72 0.08 -7.97 3.58
N GLY A 73 -0.01 -8.49 4.80
CA GLY A 73 -0.10 -9.92 5.05
C GLY A 73 -1.34 -10.55 4.41
N PHE A 74 -2.49 -9.92 4.59
CA PHE A 74 -3.77 -10.38 4.06
C PHE A 74 -3.78 -10.38 2.52
N THR A 75 -3.40 -9.27 1.90
CA THR A 75 -3.37 -9.14 0.44
C THR A 75 -2.26 -9.96 -0.20
N GLY A 76 -1.13 -10.16 0.50
CA GLY A 76 -0.04 -11.03 0.08
C GLY A 76 -0.47 -12.49 -0.08
N GLY A 77 -1.33 -12.98 0.82
CA GLY A 77 -1.91 -14.31 0.72
C GLY A 77 -2.66 -14.56 -0.60
N PHE A 78 -3.34 -13.55 -1.13
CA PHE A 78 -4.03 -13.67 -2.44
C PHE A 78 -3.04 -13.83 -3.59
N GLY A 79 -1.90 -13.12 -3.52
CA GLY A 79 -0.83 -13.28 -4.51
C GLY A 79 -0.27 -14.69 -4.53
N ILE A 80 -0.07 -15.33 -3.37
CA ILE A 80 0.40 -16.71 -3.26
C ILE A 80 -0.59 -17.68 -3.91
N CYS A 81 -1.87 -17.57 -3.57
CA CYS A 81 -2.92 -18.41 -4.14
C CYS A 81 -3.01 -18.28 -5.67
N LEU A 82 -2.93 -17.04 -6.17
CA LEU A 82 -2.97 -16.78 -7.61
C LEU A 82 -1.71 -17.31 -8.30
N GLY A 83 -0.52 -17.12 -7.71
CA GLY A 83 0.75 -17.62 -8.24
C GLY A 83 0.78 -19.14 -8.38
N GLN A 84 0.26 -19.87 -7.38
CA GLN A 84 0.13 -21.33 -7.43
C GLN A 84 -0.78 -21.78 -8.59
N ARG A 85 -1.92 -21.11 -8.80
CA ARG A 85 -2.83 -21.39 -9.91
C ARG A 85 -2.20 -21.05 -11.25
N CYS A 86 -1.46 -19.95 -11.32
CA CYS A 86 -0.72 -19.55 -12.52
C CYS A 86 0.34 -20.59 -12.88
N GLY A 87 1.15 -21.07 -11.92
CA GLY A 87 2.14 -22.13 -12.12
C GLY A 87 1.52 -23.44 -12.55
N ALA A 88 0.33 -23.77 -12.08
CA ALA A 88 -0.45 -24.95 -12.50
C ALA A 88 -1.16 -24.76 -13.84
N LYS A 89 -1.10 -23.58 -14.49
CA LYS A 89 -1.81 -23.23 -15.72
C LYS A 89 -3.33 -23.41 -15.64
N ASP A 90 -3.89 -23.29 -14.43
CA ASP A 90 -5.34 -23.42 -14.17
C ASP A 90 -6.05 -22.08 -14.39
N GLU A 91 -6.40 -21.77 -15.62
CA GLU A 91 -7.07 -20.51 -15.98
C GLU A 91 -8.41 -20.31 -15.26
N LYS A 92 -9.18 -21.37 -15.03
CA LYS A 92 -10.45 -21.29 -14.30
C LYS A 92 -10.23 -21.00 -12.83
N GLY A 93 -9.25 -21.64 -12.21
CA GLY A 93 -8.85 -21.38 -10.84
C GLY A 93 -8.29 -19.98 -10.65
N MET A 94 -7.52 -19.46 -11.60
CA MET A 94 -7.03 -18.07 -11.56
C MET A 94 -8.17 -17.06 -11.55
N ARG A 95 -9.15 -17.17 -12.46
CA ARG A 95 -10.32 -16.27 -12.49
C ARG A 95 -11.12 -16.34 -11.20
N LYS A 96 -11.33 -17.56 -10.66
CA LYS A 96 -12.01 -17.75 -9.39
C LYS A 96 -11.21 -17.12 -8.23
N SER A 97 -9.90 -17.31 -8.20
CA SER A 97 -9.04 -16.69 -7.18
C SER A 97 -9.13 -15.18 -7.19
N VAL A 98 -9.05 -14.53 -8.37
CA VAL A 98 -9.21 -13.07 -8.50
C VAL A 98 -10.57 -12.62 -7.98
N ALA A 99 -11.66 -13.26 -8.39
CA ALA A 99 -13.01 -12.88 -7.97
C ALA A 99 -13.21 -13.01 -6.45
N VAL A 100 -12.76 -14.13 -5.87
CA VAL A 100 -12.86 -14.37 -4.42
C VAL A 100 -11.97 -13.40 -3.64
N SER A 101 -10.75 -13.16 -4.10
CA SER A 101 -9.84 -12.20 -3.46
C SER A 101 -10.41 -10.77 -3.47
N THR A 102 -11.03 -10.36 -4.58
CA THR A 102 -11.68 -9.05 -4.67
C THR A 102 -12.83 -8.93 -3.67
N LEU A 103 -13.70 -9.94 -3.61
CA LEU A 103 -14.81 -9.96 -2.65
C LEU A 103 -14.31 -9.92 -1.20
N LEU A 104 -13.33 -10.76 -0.86
CA LEU A 104 -12.73 -10.80 0.46
C LEU A 104 -12.03 -9.48 0.81
N SER A 105 -11.38 -8.81 -0.15
CA SER A 105 -10.76 -7.51 0.06
C SER A 105 -11.80 -6.42 0.38
N ILE A 106 -12.95 -6.44 -0.29
CA ILE A 106 -14.04 -5.49 0.00
C ILE A 106 -14.56 -5.71 1.43
N ILE A 107 -14.88 -6.97 1.78
CA ILE A 107 -15.36 -7.32 3.13
C ILE A 107 -14.32 -6.93 4.18
N PHE A 108 -13.06 -7.30 3.96
CA PHE A 108 -11.95 -6.99 4.85
C PHE A 108 -11.78 -5.47 5.05
N THR A 109 -11.84 -4.69 3.97
CA THR A 109 -11.75 -3.23 4.03
C THR A 109 -12.86 -2.65 4.90
N ILE A 110 -14.11 -3.05 4.66
CA ILE A 110 -15.26 -2.55 5.42
C ILE A 110 -15.09 -2.88 6.91
N VAL A 111 -14.79 -4.14 7.22
CA VAL A 111 -14.63 -4.60 8.60
C VAL A 111 -13.46 -3.90 9.30
N LEU A 112 -12.29 -3.84 8.64
CA LEU A 112 -11.09 -3.21 9.19
C LEU A 112 -11.30 -1.71 9.45
N THR A 113 -11.82 -0.98 8.44
CA THR A 113 -12.08 0.45 8.58
C THR A 113 -13.09 0.72 9.70
N LEU A 114 -14.14 -0.07 9.78
CA LEU A 114 -15.19 0.09 10.79
C LEU A 114 -14.65 -0.17 12.20
N ILE A 115 -13.89 -1.24 12.39
CA ILE A 115 -13.24 -1.56 13.67
C ILE A 115 -12.24 -0.45 14.06
N CYS A 116 -11.37 -0.04 13.14
CA CYS A 116 -10.37 0.97 13.42
C CYS A 116 -11.01 2.33 13.74
N CYS A 117 -12.03 2.76 13.00
CA CYS A 117 -12.73 4.01 13.28
C CYS A 117 -13.48 3.99 14.62
N LEU A 118 -14.14 2.88 14.95
CA LEU A 118 -14.83 2.74 16.25
C LEU A 118 -13.87 2.72 17.43
N LEU A 119 -12.70 2.13 17.26
CA LEU A 119 -11.70 2.01 18.32
C LEU A 119 -10.69 3.17 18.34
N ALA A 120 -10.71 4.07 17.38
CA ALA A 120 -9.73 5.13 17.22
C ALA A 120 -9.48 5.92 18.50
N HIS A 121 -10.54 6.44 19.14
CA HIS A 121 -10.45 7.14 20.42
C HIS A 121 -9.87 6.28 21.56
N GLN A 122 -10.28 5.02 21.62
CA GLN A 122 -9.81 4.11 22.65
C GLN A 122 -8.32 3.76 22.48
N ILE A 123 -7.90 3.59 21.22
CA ILE A 123 -6.50 3.32 20.88
C ILE A 123 -5.61 4.50 21.29
N LEU A 124 -6.01 5.74 20.97
CA LEU A 124 -5.28 6.94 21.35
C LEU A 124 -5.13 7.08 22.87
N ARG A 125 -6.21 6.77 23.63
CA ARG A 125 -6.16 6.74 25.10
C ARG A 125 -5.21 5.66 25.63
N TRP A 126 -5.21 4.47 25.07
CA TRP A 126 -4.28 3.40 25.47
C TRP A 126 -2.83 3.75 25.20
N MET A 127 -2.57 4.54 24.16
CA MET A 127 -1.24 5.04 23.85
C MET A 127 -0.80 6.21 24.74
N GLN A 128 -1.69 6.70 25.61
CA GLN A 128 -1.40 7.84 26.50
C GLN A 128 -0.90 9.08 25.74
N ILE A 129 -1.51 9.35 24.58
CA ILE A 129 -1.16 10.53 23.78
C ILE A 129 -1.58 11.77 24.57
N PRO A 130 -0.69 12.78 24.72
CA PRO A 130 -0.98 14.02 25.41
C PRO A 130 -2.23 14.72 24.86
N GLU A 131 -3.02 15.35 25.74
CA GLU A 131 -4.30 15.96 25.38
C GLU A 131 -4.17 17.11 24.38
N ASP A 132 -3.04 17.83 24.43
CA ASP A 132 -2.70 18.95 23.53
C ASP A 132 -2.58 18.53 22.05
N ILE A 133 -2.08 17.32 21.76
CA ILE A 133 -1.93 16.79 20.39
C ILE A 133 -2.97 15.71 20.03
N SER A 134 -3.83 15.33 20.98
CA SER A 134 -4.79 14.21 20.80
C SER A 134 -5.82 14.49 19.70
N GLY A 135 -6.25 15.73 19.52
CA GLY A 135 -7.18 16.14 18.47
C GLY A 135 -6.58 15.95 17.08
N GLU A 136 -5.38 16.52 16.85
CA GLU A 136 -4.69 16.38 15.57
C GLU A 136 -4.33 14.91 15.26
N ALA A 137 -3.91 14.16 16.29
CA ALA A 137 -3.63 12.74 16.17
C ALA A 137 -4.87 11.93 15.73
N TYR A 138 -6.04 12.27 16.28
CA TYR A 138 -7.30 11.63 15.89
C TYR A 138 -7.67 11.95 14.46
N ASP A 139 -7.66 13.20 14.06
CA ASP A 139 -8.05 13.66 12.74
C ASP A 139 -7.13 13.04 11.67
N TYR A 140 -5.83 13.07 11.91
CA TYR A 140 -4.84 12.44 11.03
C TYR A 140 -5.10 10.92 10.88
N MET A 141 -5.22 10.22 12.00
CA MET A 141 -5.47 8.78 12.01
C MET A 141 -6.79 8.45 11.30
N PHE A 142 -7.86 9.22 11.55
CA PHE A 142 -9.18 9.01 10.95
C PHE A 142 -9.13 9.14 9.42
N VAL A 143 -8.48 10.19 8.89
CA VAL A 143 -8.31 10.39 7.45
C VAL A 143 -7.51 9.25 6.82
N VAL A 144 -6.41 8.83 7.45
CA VAL A 144 -5.60 7.70 6.96
C VAL A 144 -6.40 6.40 6.96
N LEU A 145 -7.20 6.16 8.00
CA LEU A 145 -8.04 4.97 8.09
C LEU A 145 -9.15 4.96 7.05
N LEU A 146 -9.74 6.09 6.71
CA LEU A 146 -10.68 6.19 5.59
C LEU A 146 -10.02 5.85 4.25
N GLY A 147 -8.73 6.22 4.08
CA GLY A 147 -7.92 5.86 2.91
C GLY A 147 -7.52 4.38 2.83
N THR A 148 -7.77 3.59 3.88
CA THR A 148 -7.41 2.16 3.95
C THR A 148 -7.97 1.34 2.79
N GLY A 149 -9.18 1.67 2.30
CA GLY A 149 -9.79 0.99 1.16
C GLY A 149 -8.96 1.08 -0.11
N ALA A 150 -8.45 2.26 -0.43
CA ALA A 150 -7.56 2.45 -1.57
C ALA A 150 -6.26 1.67 -1.40
N THR A 151 -5.71 1.66 -0.19
CA THR A 151 -4.48 0.93 0.16
C THR A 151 -4.66 -0.59 0.01
N VAL A 152 -5.76 -1.17 0.51
CA VAL A 152 -6.07 -2.59 0.36
C VAL A 152 -6.19 -2.96 -1.12
N PHE A 153 -6.91 -2.15 -1.89
CA PHE A 153 -7.12 -2.41 -3.31
C PHE A 153 -5.83 -2.32 -4.12
N TYR A 154 -5.02 -1.30 -3.88
CA TYR A 154 -3.69 -1.17 -4.48
C TYR A 154 -2.78 -2.35 -4.15
N ASN A 155 -2.69 -2.75 -2.89
CA ASN A 155 -1.85 -3.87 -2.46
C ASN A 155 -2.34 -5.20 -3.05
N MET A 156 -3.65 -5.44 -3.09
CA MET A 156 -4.23 -6.62 -3.71
C MET A 156 -3.84 -6.72 -5.18
N ILE A 157 -4.09 -5.66 -5.97
CA ILE A 157 -3.75 -5.64 -7.40
C ILE A 157 -2.24 -5.81 -7.61
N SER A 158 -1.42 -5.10 -6.82
CA SER A 158 0.03 -5.17 -6.92
C SER A 158 0.56 -6.59 -6.64
N ASN A 159 0.02 -7.25 -5.63
CA ASN A 159 0.40 -8.63 -5.29
C ASN A 159 -0.07 -9.62 -6.36
N MET A 160 -1.25 -9.41 -6.96
CA MET A 160 -1.73 -10.22 -8.09
C MET A 160 -0.87 -10.05 -9.33
N LEU A 161 -0.50 -8.82 -9.69
CA LEU A 161 0.40 -8.55 -10.84
C LEU A 161 1.77 -9.20 -10.62
N ARG A 162 2.32 -9.07 -9.41
CA ARG A 162 3.58 -9.74 -9.05
C ARG A 162 3.46 -11.26 -9.14
N ALA A 163 2.34 -11.84 -8.72
CA ALA A 163 2.09 -13.27 -8.83
C ALA A 163 2.02 -13.77 -10.28
N LEU A 164 1.63 -12.90 -11.21
CA LEU A 164 1.62 -13.15 -12.65
C LEU A 164 2.96 -12.88 -13.35
N GLY A 165 4.00 -12.47 -12.58
CA GLY A 165 5.33 -12.17 -13.12
C GLY A 165 5.53 -10.72 -13.56
N ASP A 166 4.54 -9.84 -13.34
CA ASP A 166 4.66 -8.42 -13.64
C ASP A 166 5.02 -7.61 -12.37
N SER A 167 6.31 -7.39 -12.16
CA SER A 167 6.81 -6.54 -11.08
C SER A 167 6.99 -5.07 -11.48
N LYS A 168 6.87 -4.73 -12.77
CA LYS A 168 7.12 -3.39 -13.28
C LYS A 168 5.89 -2.49 -13.23
N THR A 169 4.73 -3.03 -13.55
CA THR A 169 3.47 -2.26 -13.56
C THR A 169 3.18 -1.64 -12.19
N PRO A 170 3.25 -2.33 -11.04
CA PRO A 170 3.11 -1.69 -9.72
C PRO A 170 4.12 -0.57 -9.48
N LEU A 171 5.36 -0.71 -9.94
CA LEU A 171 6.39 0.33 -9.82
C LEU A 171 6.01 1.59 -10.62
N TYR A 172 5.54 1.44 -11.85
CA TYR A 172 5.12 2.60 -12.66
C TYR A 172 3.97 3.37 -12.03
N PHE A 173 2.98 2.68 -11.48
CA PHE A 173 1.88 3.31 -10.76
C PHE A 173 2.35 4.03 -9.49
N LEU A 174 3.29 3.44 -8.75
CA LEU A 174 3.87 4.08 -7.57
C LEU A 174 4.61 5.36 -7.93
N VAL A 175 5.48 5.32 -8.96
CA VAL A 175 6.23 6.50 -9.42
C VAL A 175 5.27 7.59 -9.90
N PHE A 176 4.27 7.23 -10.71
CA PHE A 176 3.27 8.18 -11.20
C PHE A 176 2.51 8.84 -10.04
N SER A 177 2.04 8.05 -9.08
CA SER A 177 1.32 8.55 -7.91
C SER A 177 2.19 9.47 -7.06
N SER A 178 3.47 9.14 -6.87
CA SER A 178 4.42 9.95 -6.10
C SER A 178 4.70 11.29 -6.78
N VAL A 179 4.91 11.28 -8.11
CA VAL A 179 5.11 12.50 -8.89
C VAL A 179 3.86 13.39 -8.83
N LEU A 180 2.68 12.81 -9.02
CA LEU A 180 1.41 13.53 -8.94
C LEU A 180 1.23 14.19 -7.56
N ASN A 181 1.55 13.47 -6.50
CA ASN A 181 1.45 13.99 -5.13
C ASN A 181 2.40 15.17 -4.90
N ILE A 182 3.64 15.10 -5.39
CA ILE A 182 4.61 16.21 -5.31
C ILE A 182 4.07 17.44 -6.05
N PHE A 183 3.49 17.25 -7.25
CA PHE A 183 2.89 18.35 -8.00
C PHE A 183 1.73 19.00 -7.25
N LEU A 184 0.77 18.22 -6.76
CA LEU A 184 -0.39 18.73 -6.03
C LEU A 184 0.02 19.52 -4.79
N ARG A 185 1.02 19.04 -4.04
CA ARG A 185 1.56 19.77 -2.87
C ARG A 185 2.32 21.04 -3.25
N SER A 186 3.01 21.05 -4.39
CA SER A 186 3.72 22.23 -4.86
C SER A 186 2.74 23.36 -5.23
N GLU A 187 1.57 23.04 -5.80
CA GLU A 187 0.53 24.02 -6.09
C GLU A 187 -0.14 24.55 -4.81
N GLU A 188 -0.38 23.72 -3.81
CA GLU A 188 -0.94 24.14 -2.52
C GLU A 188 -0.03 25.14 -1.82
N HIS A 189 1.28 24.92 -1.86
CA HIS A 189 2.27 25.83 -1.29
C HIS A 189 2.37 27.18 -2.04
N THR A 190 2.04 27.20 -3.34
CA THR A 190 2.06 28.43 -4.15
C THR A 190 0.77 29.25 -4.01
N SER A 191 -0.32 28.63 -3.57
CA SER A 191 -1.60 29.31 -3.36
C SER A 191 -1.77 29.90 -1.95
N GLU A 192 -0.88 29.58 -1.01
CA GLU A 192 -0.86 30.14 0.35
C GLU A 192 0.13 31.32 0.53
N LEU A 193 0.85 31.71 -0.52
CA LEU A 193 1.72 32.90 -0.59
C LEU A 193 1.01 34.03 -1.32
#